data_b06c5970a67b0d14e41426dbefb22500
#
_entry.id   b06c5970a67b0d14e41426dbefb22500
#
_cell.length_a   1.000
_cell.length_b   1.000
_cell.length_c   1.000
_cell.angle_alpha   90.00
_cell.angle_beta   90.00
_cell.angle_gamma   90.00
#
_symmetry.space_group_name_H-M   'P 1'
#
loop_
_entity.id
_entity.type
_entity.pdbx_description
1 polymer ?
#
loop_
_entity_poly.entity_id
_entity_poly.type
_entity_poly.pdbx_seq_one_letter_code
_entity_poly.pdbx_strand_id
1 'polypeptide(L)'
;LNDQNKKVGKADAVRLGNRKILKEKNCDRIGVLDADPSPPLEECYALAKKNHKHTQFVLASRLKKPDHHIQRKWYRFLIGRVIATLISKMLQLPVYDTQCGCKIFSTEIIPVAFEKPFLSRWLFDVEIFFRLKKFYGINNFIAFSKEVPLNRWVDLGDSRIEPSYGLLVWKDLFKIYRKYK
;
A
#
# COMPACT_ATOMS: atom_id res chain seq x y z
N LEU A 1 -16.21 10.58 10.13
CA LEU A 1 -15.02 11.40 10.41
C LEU A 1 -15.28 12.81 9.89
N ASN A 2 -16.03 13.57 10.66
CA ASN A 2 -16.42 14.92 10.32
C ASN A 2 -15.51 15.91 11.04
N ASP A 3 -14.29 16.07 10.56
CA ASP A 3 -13.54 17.29 10.81
C ASP A 3 -13.65 18.15 9.55
N GLN A 4 -14.71 18.96 9.48
CA GLN A 4 -15.20 19.63 8.27
C GLN A 4 -14.31 20.78 7.77
N ASN A 5 -13.17 21.06 8.38
CA ASN A 5 -12.40 22.28 8.09
C ASN A 5 -10.96 22.10 7.59
N LYS A 6 -10.50 20.87 7.34
CA LYS A 6 -9.23 20.65 6.66
C LYS A 6 -9.35 19.54 5.62
N LYS A 7 -9.14 19.84 4.34
CA LYS A 7 -8.97 18.82 3.30
C LYS A 7 -7.72 17.97 3.65
N VAL A 8 -7.95 16.89 4.36
CA VAL A 8 -6.93 15.94 4.76
C VAL A 8 -6.55 15.13 3.51
N GLY A 9 -5.28 15.10 3.15
CA GLY A 9 -4.81 14.30 2.01
C GLY A 9 -4.95 12.80 2.25
N LYS A 10 -4.92 11.97 1.18
CA LYS A 10 -5.08 10.50 1.25
C LYS A 10 -4.19 9.87 2.32
N ALA A 11 -2.91 10.19 2.34
CA ALA A 11 -1.93 9.65 3.29
C ALA A 11 -2.32 9.92 4.76
N ASP A 12 -2.74 11.17 5.06
CA ASP A 12 -3.13 11.53 6.41
C ASP A 12 -4.50 10.94 6.80
N ALA A 13 -5.44 10.85 5.86
CA ALA A 13 -6.73 10.19 6.10
C ALA A 13 -6.52 8.71 6.48
N VAL A 14 -5.68 8.00 5.73
CA VAL A 14 -5.34 6.60 6.02
C VAL A 14 -4.64 6.48 7.37
N ARG A 15 -3.68 7.36 7.67
CA ARG A 15 -2.96 7.38 8.95
C ARG A 15 -3.90 7.61 10.14
N LEU A 16 -4.73 8.62 10.06
CA LEU A 16 -5.66 8.96 11.15
C LEU A 16 -6.72 7.89 11.35
N GLY A 17 -7.25 7.32 10.26
CA GLY A 17 -8.21 6.22 10.30
C GLY A 17 -7.64 4.99 11.01
N ASN A 18 -6.44 4.54 10.63
CA ASN A 18 -5.79 3.38 11.27
C ASN A 18 -5.51 3.62 12.76
N ARG A 19 -5.06 4.81 13.12
CA ARG A 19 -4.82 5.18 14.54
C ARG A 19 -6.11 5.24 15.37
N LYS A 20 -7.22 5.68 14.77
CA LYS A 20 -8.53 5.69 15.42
C LYS A 20 -9.01 4.27 15.69
N ILE A 21 -9.01 3.41 14.66
CA ILE A 21 -9.44 2.01 14.78
C ILE A 21 -8.59 1.25 15.82
N LEU A 22 -7.26 1.48 15.83
CA LEU A 22 -6.36 0.89 16.82
C LEU A 22 -6.75 1.25 18.26
N LYS A 23 -7.22 2.48 18.50
CA LYS A 23 -7.67 2.89 19.85
C LYS A 23 -8.94 2.19 20.28
N GLU A 24 -9.82 1.88 19.36
CA GLU A 24 -11.07 1.16 19.61
C GLU A 24 -10.86 -0.33 19.95
N LYS A 25 -9.70 -0.91 19.60
CA LYS A 25 -9.23 -2.28 19.94
C LYS A 25 -10.24 -3.43 19.68
N ASN A 26 -11.13 -3.25 18.70
CA ASN A 26 -12.20 -4.20 18.41
C ASN A 26 -11.89 -5.16 17.25
N CYS A 27 -10.62 -5.25 16.83
CA CYS A 27 -10.22 -6.09 15.70
C CYS A 27 -8.75 -6.48 15.80
N ASP A 28 -8.40 -7.62 15.19
CA ASP A 28 -7.02 -8.11 15.09
C ASP A 28 -6.32 -7.61 13.84
N ARG A 29 -7.10 -7.20 12.83
CA ARG A 29 -6.60 -6.75 11.54
C ARG A 29 -7.34 -5.53 11.03
N ILE A 30 -6.62 -4.66 10.33
CA ILE A 30 -7.16 -3.45 9.71
C ILE A 30 -6.86 -3.51 8.21
N GLY A 31 -7.90 -3.39 7.39
CA GLY A 31 -7.80 -3.25 5.94
C GLY A 31 -7.76 -1.79 5.52
N VAL A 32 -6.79 -1.44 4.68
CA VAL A 32 -6.75 -0.16 3.97
C VAL A 32 -7.15 -0.41 2.53
N LEU A 33 -8.19 0.29 2.08
CA LEU A 33 -8.76 0.17 0.75
C LEU A 33 -8.83 1.52 0.08
N ASP A 34 -8.57 1.56 -1.23
CA ASP A 34 -8.86 2.76 -2.02
C ASP A 34 -10.38 2.97 -2.09
N ALA A 35 -10.79 4.23 -2.14
CA ALA A 35 -12.21 4.58 -2.19
C ALA A 35 -12.87 4.26 -3.54
N ASP A 36 -12.06 4.00 -4.56
CA ASP A 36 -12.55 3.48 -5.83
C ASP A 36 -12.80 1.96 -5.74
N PRO A 37 -13.78 1.41 -6.46
CA PRO A 37 -14.11 -0.01 -6.43
C PRO A 37 -13.13 -0.88 -7.26
N SER A 38 -11.90 -0.44 -7.48
CA SER A 38 -10.95 -1.11 -8.39
C SER A 38 -10.51 -2.50 -7.95
N PRO A 39 -10.21 -2.80 -6.66
CA PRO A 39 -10.38 -4.18 -6.20
C PRO A 39 -11.79 -4.33 -5.61
N PRO A 40 -12.58 -5.33 -6.04
CA PRO A 40 -13.86 -5.63 -5.41
C PRO A 40 -13.70 -5.87 -3.91
N LEU A 41 -14.65 -5.40 -3.12
CA LEU A 41 -14.61 -5.53 -1.65
C LEU A 41 -14.55 -6.98 -1.20
N GLU A 42 -15.20 -7.88 -1.94
CA GLU A 42 -15.20 -9.32 -1.70
C GLU A 42 -13.79 -9.92 -1.78
N GLU A 43 -12.97 -9.46 -2.73
CA GLU A 43 -11.58 -9.91 -2.85
C GLU A 43 -10.74 -9.43 -1.67
N CYS A 44 -10.91 -8.18 -1.27
CA CYS A 44 -10.22 -7.62 -0.12
C CYS A 44 -10.62 -8.34 1.17
N TYR A 45 -11.90 -8.66 1.33
CA TYR A 45 -12.40 -9.44 2.46
C TYR A 45 -11.88 -10.89 2.45
N ALA A 46 -11.82 -11.52 1.28
CA ALA A 46 -11.23 -12.86 1.15
C ALA A 46 -9.74 -12.88 1.52
N LEU A 47 -8.99 -11.82 1.18
CA LEU A 47 -7.60 -11.66 1.62
C LEU A 47 -7.49 -11.51 3.13
N ALA A 48 -8.39 -10.78 3.77
CA ALA A 48 -8.42 -10.60 5.22
C ALA A 48 -8.74 -11.91 5.95
N LYS A 49 -9.65 -12.72 5.39
CA LYS A 49 -10.07 -14.01 5.96
C LYS A 49 -9.06 -15.13 5.76
N LYS A 50 -8.23 -15.10 4.73
CA LYS A 50 -7.20 -16.12 4.54
C LYS A 50 -6.32 -16.19 5.79
N ASN A 51 -6.45 -17.30 6.50
CA ASN A 51 -5.77 -17.52 7.77
C ASN A 51 -4.26 -17.61 7.59
N HIS A 52 -3.60 -16.49 7.77
CA HIS A 52 -2.16 -16.38 7.72
C HIS A 52 -1.63 -16.29 9.16
N LYS A 53 -1.58 -17.42 9.88
CA LYS A 53 -1.20 -17.48 11.31
C LYS A 53 0.04 -16.65 11.68
N HIS A 54 0.99 -16.51 10.76
CA HIS A 54 2.23 -15.76 10.99
C HIS A 54 2.36 -14.49 10.13
N THR A 55 1.35 -14.17 9.31
CA THR A 55 1.42 -13.02 8.42
C THR A 55 0.80 -11.79 9.07
N GLN A 56 1.59 -10.77 9.29
CA GLN A 56 1.14 -9.49 9.87
C GLN A 56 0.83 -8.43 8.81
N PHE A 57 1.39 -8.60 7.61
CA PHE A 57 1.21 -7.68 6.50
C PHE A 57 0.84 -8.42 5.22
N VAL A 58 -0.37 -8.20 4.72
CA VAL A 58 -0.81 -8.73 3.41
C VAL A 58 -1.00 -7.56 2.46
N LEU A 59 -0.38 -7.65 1.30
CA LEU A 59 -0.59 -6.69 0.23
C LEU A 59 -1.17 -7.40 -0.99
N ALA A 60 -2.21 -6.80 -1.56
CA ALA A 60 -2.72 -7.23 -2.84
C ALA A 60 -1.80 -6.77 -3.97
N SER A 61 -1.72 -7.51 -5.07
CA SER A 61 -1.01 -7.08 -6.26
C SER A 61 -1.81 -7.28 -7.54
N ARG A 62 -1.58 -6.39 -8.51
CA ARG A 62 -2.19 -6.42 -9.84
C ARG A 62 -1.34 -7.24 -10.80
N LEU A 63 -0.87 -8.39 -10.31
CA LEU A 63 -0.09 -9.34 -11.11
C LEU A 63 -1.01 -10.04 -12.11
N LYS A 64 -0.77 -9.83 -13.41
CA LYS A 64 -1.54 -10.48 -14.46
C LYS A 64 -1.13 -11.96 -14.57
N LYS A 65 -2.10 -12.86 -14.37
CA LYS A 65 -1.99 -14.31 -14.62
C LYS A 65 -3.02 -14.72 -15.65
N PRO A 66 -2.88 -15.88 -16.30
CA PRO A 66 -3.81 -16.33 -17.37
C PRO A 66 -5.27 -16.40 -16.94
N ASP A 67 -5.55 -16.77 -15.69
CA ASP A 67 -6.88 -16.93 -15.09
C ASP A 67 -7.38 -15.67 -14.36
N HIS A 68 -6.64 -14.56 -14.42
CA HIS A 68 -6.97 -13.33 -13.72
C HIS A 68 -7.50 -12.26 -14.67
N HIS A 69 -8.59 -11.61 -14.29
CA HIS A 69 -9.20 -10.52 -15.04
C HIS A 69 -8.62 -9.16 -14.60
N ILE A 70 -7.39 -8.86 -15.04
CA ILE A 70 -6.73 -7.58 -14.78
C ILE A 70 -6.79 -6.73 -16.05
N GLN A 71 -7.66 -5.72 -16.05
CA GLN A 71 -7.81 -4.76 -17.15
C GLN A 71 -6.98 -3.51 -16.85
N ARG A 72 -6.00 -3.23 -17.70
CA ARG A 72 -5.11 -2.08 -17.53
C ARG A 72 -4.61 -1.57 -18.89
N LYS A 73 -4.54 -0.26 -19.07
CA LYS A 73 -3.94 0.36 -20.27
C LYS A 73 -2.45 -0.02 -20.34
N TRP A 74 -1.97 -0.47 -21.49
CA TRP A 74 -0.62 -1.02 -21.66
C TRP A 74 0.50 -0.06 -21.26
N TYR A 75 0.39 1.24 -21.62
CA TYR A 75 1.40 2.24 -21.26
C TYR A 75 1.45 2.51 -19.74
N ARG A 76 0.29 2.51 -19.05
CA ARG A 76 0.24 2.61 -17.59
C ARG A 76 0.86 1.39 -16.92
N PHE A 77 0.68 0.22 -17.52
CA PHE A 77 1.34 -0.99 -17.05
C PHE A 77 2.86 -0.84 -17.15
N LEU A 78 3.40 -0.43 -18.30
CA LEU A 78 4.84 -0.30 -18.52
C LEU A 78 5.49 0.72 -17.58
N ILE A 79 4.95 1.93 -17.52
CA ILE A 79 5.45 2.99 -16.62
C ILE A 79 5.38 2.52 -15.16
N GLY A 80 4.27 1.92 -14.76
CA GLY A 80 4.10 1.38 -13.42
C GLY A 80 5.12 0.29 -13.08
N ARG A 81 5.50 -0.57 -14.06
CA ARG A 81 6.53 -1.60 -13.88
C ARG A 81 7.92 -1.01 -13.67
N VAL A 82 8.29 0.01 -14.43
CA VAL A 82 9.58 0.70 -14.24
C VAL A 82 9.67 1.28 -12.82
N ILE A 83 8.64 2.01 -12.38
CA ILE A 83 8.58 2.61 -11.04
C ILE A 83 8.60 1.51 -9.97
N ALA A 84 7.79 0.47 -10.11
CA ALA A 84 7.74 -0.64 -9.15
C ALA A 84 9.08 -1.38 -9.04
N THR A 85 9.79 -1.58 -10.15
CA THR A 85 11.12 -2.20 -10.16
C THR A 85 12.15 -1.35 -9.40
N LEU A 86 12.12 -0.04 -9.59
CA LEU A 86 13.01 0.87 -8.86
C LEU A 86 12.70 0.90 -7.36
N ILE A 87 11.42 0.94 -6.99
CA ILE A 87 10.99 0.85 -5.60
C ILE A 87 11.46 -0.47 -4.98
N SER A 88 11.26 -1.60 -5.65
CA SER A 88 11.70 -2.93 -5.21
C SER A 88 13.22 -2.97 -4.96
N LYS A 89 14.02 -2.41 -5.89
CA LYS A 89 15.49 -2.29 -5.73
C LYS A 89 15.87 -1.40 -4.54
N MET A 90 15.21 -0.24 -4.37
CA MET A 90 15.48 0.65 -3.24
C MET A 90 15.07 0.04 -1.90
N LEU A 91 13.99 -0.70 -1.86
CA LEU A 91 13.55 -1.47 -0.71
C LEU A 91 14.42 -2.70 -0.45
N GLN A 92 15.13 -3.20 -1.45
CA GLN A 92 15.82 -4.51 -1.42
C GLN A 92 14.84 -5.65 -1.08
N LEU A 93 13.62 -5.59 -1.59
CA LEU A 93 12.55 -6.55 -1.36
C LEU A 93 12.00 -7.04 -2.69
N PRO A 94 11.71 -8.35 -2.83
CA PRO A 94 11.11 -8.92 -4.03
C PRO A 94 9.61 -8.63 -4.11
N VAL A 95 9.22 -7.33 -4.10
CA VAL A 95 7.81 -6.90 -4.14
C VAL A 95 7.44 -6.49 -5.55
N TYR A 96 6.32 -7.01 -6.05
CA TYR A 96 5.82 -6.72 -7.39
C TYR A 96 5.01 -5.42 -7.45
N ASP A 97 4.10 -5.18 -6.49
CA ASP A 97 3.17 -4.04 -6.51
C ASP A 97 2.96 -3.42 -5.13
N THR A 98 3.82 -2.46 -4.78
CA THR A 98 3.71 -1.73 -3.51
C THR A 98 2.53 -0.77 -3.42
N GLN A 99 1.93 -0.41 -4.57
CA GLN A 99 0.90 0.64 -4.66
C GLN A 99 -0.51 0.11 -4.97
N CYS A 100 -0.75 -1.19 -4.82
CA CYS A 100 -2.10 -1.72 -4.92
C CYS A 100 -2.97 -1.19 -3.78
N GLY A 101 -4.19 -0.77 -4.10
CA GLY A 101 -5.12 -0.11 -3.20
C GLY A 101 -5.74 -1.00 -2.11
N CYS A 102 -5.33 -2.27 -1.97
CA CYS A 102 -5.77 -3.15 -0.90
C CYS A 102 -4.57 -3.68 -0.10
N LYS A 103 -4.52 -3.32 1.17
CA LYS A 103 -3.50 -3.78 2.14
C LYS A 103 -4.14 -4.11 3.47
N ILE A 104 -3.67 -5.18 4.10
CA ILE A 104 -4.18 -5.66 5.39
C ILE A 104 -3.03 -5.72 6.38
N PHE A 105 -3.22 -5.11 7.52
CA PHE A 105 -2.25 -5.02 8.60
C PHE A 105 -2.79 -5.72 9.85
N SER A 106 -1.94 -6.47 10.57
CA SER A 106 -2.26 -6.78 11.96
C SER A 106 -2.18 -5.52 12.81
N THR A 107 -2.97 -5.45 13.88
CA THR A 107 -2.96 -4.30 14.79
C THR A 107 -1.61 -4.09 15.46
N GLU A 108 -0.79 -5.12 15.57
CA GLU A 108 0.56 -5.09 16.14
C GLU A 108 1.53 -4.19 15.37
N ILE A 109 1.44 -4.14 14.05
CA ILE A 109 2.35 -3.35 13.20
C ILE A 109 1.84 -1.94 12.91
N ILE A 110 0.58 -1.63 13.23
CA ILE A 110 -0.03 -0.30 13.00
C ILE A 110 0.77 0.85 13.65
N PRO A 111 1.23 0.74 14.92
CA PRO A 111 2.02 1.80 15.54
C PRO A 111 3.27 2.15 14.73
N VAL A 112 4.00 1.15 14.24
CA VAL A 112 5.19 1.37 13.42
C VAL A 112 4.85 1.98 12.06
N ALA A 113 3.80 1.46 11.41
CA ALA A 113 3.41 1.88 10.07
C ALA A 113 2.82 3.30 10.02
N PHE A 114 2.00 3.70 11.02
CA PHE A 114 1.11 4.86 10.94
C PHE A 114 1.28 5.90 12.05
N GLU A 115 2.21 5.76 13.00
CA GLU A 115 2.37 6.72 14.09
C GLU A 115 2.78 8.10 13.58
N LYS A 116 3.81 8.19 12.76
CA LYS A 116 4.37 9.46 12.28
C LYS A 116 3.69 9.92 10.98
N PRO A 117 3.55 11.24 10.74
CA PRO A 117 3.12 11.76 9.45
C PRO A 117 3.98 11.22 8.30
N PHE A 118 3.36 11.05 7.13
CA PHE A 118 4.06 10.61 5.95
C PHE A 118 4.79 11.77 5.24
N LEU A 119 5.90 11.45 4.60
CA LEU A 119 6.68 12.42 3.81
C LEU A 119 6.04 12.73 2.46
N SER A 120 5.30 11.77 1.92
CA SER A 120 4.63 11.89 0.63
C SER A 120 3.13 11.62 0.76
N ARG A 121 2.35 12.40 0.05
CA ARG A 121 0.89 12.21 -0.03
C ARG A 121 0.50 10.99 -0.88
N TRP A 122 1.37 10.58 -1.82
CA TRP A 122 1.10 9.51 -2.78
C TRP A 122 1.94 8.26 -2.55
N LEU A 123 3.21 8.43 -2.15
CA LEU A 123 4.12 7.31 -1.89
C LEU A 123 4.12 6.86 -0.43
N PHE A 124 3.07 7.19 0.32
CA PHE A 124 2.93 6.73 1.71
C PHE A 124 2.95 5.20 1.81
N ASP A 125 2.41 4.52 0.82
CA ASP A 125 2.47 3.07 0.70
C ASP A 125 3.92 2.56 0.72
N VAL A 126 4.79 3.17 -0.09
CA VAL A 126 6.22 2.84 -0.14
C VAL A 126 6.91 3.18 1.19
N GLU A 127 6.54 4.30 1.80
CA GLU A 127 7.10 4.71 3.10
C GLU A 127 6.74 3.71 4.21
N ILE A 128 5.55 3.08 4.18
CA ILE A 128 5.17 2.03 5.12
C ILE A 128 6.16 0.86 5.04
N PHE A 129 6.52 0.40 3.85
CA PHE A 129 7.52 -0.66 3.68
C PHE A 129 8.87 -0.29 4.30
N PHE A 130 9.35 0.93 4.05
CA PHE A 130 10.58 1.40 4.66
C PHE A 130 10.53 1.44 6.19
N ARG A 131 9.42 1.92 6.77
CA ARG A 131 9.21 1.98 8.22
C ARG A 131 9.23 0.59 8.84
N LEU A 132 8.46 -0.33 8.30
CA LEU A 132 8.37 -1.71 8.79
C LEU A 132 9.71 -2.43 8.64
N LYS A 133 10.34 -2.33 7.45
CA LYS A 133 11.67 -2.92 7.21
C LYS A 133 12.73 -2.37 8.17
N LYS A 134 12.74 -1.05 8.41
CA LYS A 134 13.71 -0.42 9.31
C LYS A 134 13.53 -0.86 10.76
N PHE A 135 12.29 -1.04 11.19
CA PHE A 135 11.98 -1.40 12.58
C PHE A 135 12.20 -2.89 12.88
N TYR A 136 11.71 -3.77 11.98
CA TYR A 136 11.75 -5.23 12.21
C TYR A 136 12.96 -5.93 11.59
N GLY A 137 13.70 -5.25 10.72
CA GLY A 137 14.73 -5.84 9.88
C GLY A 137 14.17 -6.55 8.65
N ILE A 138 15.01 -6.72 7.63
CA ILE A 138 14.59 -7.25 6.32
C ILE A 138 14.07 -8.69 6.42
N ASN A 139 14.75 -9.56 7.15
CA ASN A 139 14.39 -10.98 7.26
C ASN A 139 13.03 -11.17 7.96
N ASN A 140 12.81 -10.47 9.09
CA ASN A 140 11.53 -10.52 9.79
C ASN A 140 10.41 -9.92 8.94
N PHE A 141 10.67 -8.79 8.27
CA PHE A 141 9.69 -8.17 7.38
C PHE A 141 9.24 -9.15 6.29
N ILE A 142 10.18 -9.84 5.63
CA ILE A 142 9.86 -10.85 4.61
C ILE A 142 9.06 -12.01 5.23
N ALA A 143 9.45 -12.49 6.40
CA ALA A 143 8.81 -13.62 7.06
C ALA A 143 7.32 -13.38 7.40
N PHE A 144 6.97 -12.15 7.82
CA PHE A 144 5.59 -11.82 8.17
C PHE A 144 4.79 -11.12 7.07
N SER A 145 5.40 -10.81 5.93
CA SER A 145 4.74 -10.16 4.80
C SER A 145 4.32 -11.15 3.73
N LYS A 146 3.20 -10.91 3.07
CA LYS A 146 2.74 -11.72 1.95
C LYS A 146 2.12 -10.86 0.86
N GLU A 147 2.64 -11.00 -0.36
CA GLU A 147 2.02 -10.42 -1.56
C GLU A 147 1.09 -11.44 -2.21
N VAL A 148 -0.17 -11.04 -2.44
CA VAL A 148 -1.21 -11.91 -2.98
C VAL A 148 -1.81 -11.29 -4.24
N PRO A 149 -1.72 -11.95 -5.40
CA PRO A 149 -2.37 -11.47 -6.61
C PRO A 149 -3.88 -11.43 -6.47
N LEU A 150 -4.49 -10.33 -6.96
CA LEU A 150 -5.94 -10.20 -7.11
C LEU A 150 -6.41 -11.01 -8.31
N ASN A 151 -7.59 -11.64 -8.21
CA ASN A 151 -8.22 -12.32 -9.35
C ASN A 151 -8.90 -11.33 -10.29
N ARG A 152 -9.46 -10.24 -9.74
CA ARG A 152 -10.18 -9.22 -10.50
C ARG A 152 -9.69 -7.82 -10.12
N TRP A 153 -9.38 -7.03 -11.13
CA TRP A 153 -9.08 -5.61 -10.96
C TRP A 153 -9.36 -4.88 -12.28
N VAL A 154 -10.03 -3.74 -12.21
CA VAL A 154 -10.41 -2.93 -13.38
C VAL A 154 -9.87 -1.52 -13.23
N ASP A 155 -9.15 -1.03 -14.25
CA ASP A 155 -8.73 0.38 -14.30
C ASP A 155 -9.92 1.25 -14.73
N LEU A 156 -10.51 1.96 -13.79
CA LEU A 156 -11.66 2.84 -14.03
C LEU A 156 -11.29 4.13 -14.79
N GLY A 157 -10.03 4.29 -15.17
CA GLY A 157 -9.59 5.36 -16.05
C GLY A 157 -9.33 6.72 -15.39
N ASP A 158 -9.89 7.00 -14.24
CA ASP A 158 -9.77 8.27 -13.51
C ASP A 158 -8.47 8.37 -12.70
N SER A 159 -7.34 8.32 -13.41
CA SER A 159 -6.07 8.64 -12.75
C SER A 159 -5.99 10.12 -12.45
N ARG A 160 -6.08 10.50 -11.20
CA ARG A 160 -5.87 11.87 -10.69
C ARG A 160 -4.38 12.28 -10.67
N ILE A 161 -3.50 11.44 -11.23
CA ILE A 161 -2.08 11.73 -11.31
C ILE A 161 -1.83 12.45 -12.63
N GLU A 162 -1.59 13.76 -12.55
CA GLU A 162 -1.17 14.56 -13.69
C GLU A 162 0.24 14.15 -14.16
N PRO A 163 0.57 14.27 -15.45
CA PRO A 163 1.91 13.97 -15.97
C PRO A 163 3.03 14.75 -15.27
N SER A 164 2.75 15.98 -14.86
CA SER A 164 3.65 16.85 -14.06
C SER A 164 4.06 16.21 -12.72
N TYR A 165 3.24 15.32 -12.20
CA TYR A 165 3.51 14.60 -10.94
C TYR A 165 4.65 13.57 -11.06
N GLY A 166 4.99 13.16 -12.27
CA GLY A 166 6.08 12.20 -12.50
C GLY A 166 7.41 12.65 -11.87
N LEU A 167 7.79 13.92 -12.02
CA LEU A 167 9.01 14.48 -11.40
C LEU A 167 8.91 14.56 -9.87
N LEU A 168 7.72 14.86 -9.33
CA LEU A 168 7.48 14.92 -7.90
C LEU A 168 7.59 13.54 -7.25
N VAL A 169 7.13 12.48 -7.92
CA VAL A 169 7.27 11.09 -7.46
C VAL A 169 8.74 10.74 -7.22
N TRP A 170 9.64 11.11 -8.13
CA TRP A 170 11.08 10.86 -7.97
C TRP A 170 11.67 11.60 -6.78
N LYS A 171 11.32 12.88 -6.62
CA LYS A 171 11.76 13.69 -5.47
C LYS A 171 11.28 13.09 -4.14
N ASP A 172 10.01 12.70 -4.08
CA ASP A 172 9.42 12.11 -2.89
C ASP A 172 10.04 10.74 -2.58
N LEU A 173 10.25 9.90 -3.60
CA LEU A 173 10.89 8.60 -3.46
C LEU A 173 12.33 8.74 -2.92
N PHE A 174 13.09 9.69 -3.46
CA PHE A 174 14.45 9.96 -2.99
C PHE A 174 14.46 10.48 -1.54
N LYS A 175 13.52 11.37 -1.18
CA LYS A 175 13.35 11.88 0.18
C LYS A 175 13.05 10.76 1.18
N ILE A 176 12.13 9.85 0.82
CA ILE A 176 11.81 8.68 1.63
C ILE A 176 13.05 7.80 1.79
N TYR A 177 13.72 7.46 0.68
CA TYR A 177 14.91 6.63 0.70
C TYR A 177 16.00 7.19 1.62
N ARG A 178 16.33 8.50 1.50
CA ARG A 178 17.35 9.14 2.37
C ARG A 178 17.00 9.10 3.84
N LYS A 179 15.71 9.17 4.19
CA LYS A 179 15.28 9.16 5.60
C LYS A 179 15.39 7.78 6.25
N TYR A 180 15.19 6.73 5.46
CA TYR A 180 15.05 5.37 6.00
C TYR A 180 16.20 4.43 5.65
N LYS A 181 17.15 4.84 4.80
CA LYS A 181 18.38 4.12 4.48
C LYS A 181 19.32 3.93 5.70
#